data_1e8eb04c13813dc76c372850171e74ae
#
_entry.id   1e8eb04c13813dc76c372850171e74ae
#
_cell.length_a   1.000
_cell.length_b   1.000
_cell.length_c   1.000
_cell.angle_alpha   90.00
_cell.angle_beta   90.00
_cell.angle_gamma   90.00
#
_symmetry.space_group_name_H-M   'P 1'
#
loop_
_entity.id
_entity.type
_entity.pdbx_description
1 polymer ?
#
loop_
_entity_poly.entity_id
_entity_poly.type
_entity_poly.pdbx_seq_one_letter_code
_entity_poly.pdbx_strand_id
1 'polypeptide(L)'
;MIQVKVLDARLGVEFPLPRYETTDSAGLDLRACLDEPVILPRSGLGHKHGLVLGNLVGLIDADYQGPLMVSCWNRAKAAYTIQPGDRIAQLVFLPIVRAQFQLVDEFEETERGAGGFGHSGKN
;
A
#
# COMPACT_ATOMS: atom_id res chain seq x y z
N MET A 1 14.81 -7.90 -12.37
CA MET A 1 15.41 -6.59 -12.02
C MET A 1 14.35 -5.52 -12.26
N ILE A 2 14.17 -4.58 -11.34
CA ILE A 2 13.15 -3.52 -11.43
C ILE A 2 13.86 -2.20 -11.73
N GLN A 3 13.43 -1.51 -12.77
CA GLN A 3 13.98 -0.21 -13.15
C GLN A 3 13.28 0.89 -12.34
N VAL A 4 14.08 1.81 -11.77
CA VAL A 4 13.58 2.94 -10.99
C VAL A 4 14.13 4.23 -11.57
N LYS A 5 13.25 5.19 -11.85
CA LYS A 5 13.62 6.55 -12.26
C LYS A 5 13.41 7.48 -11.08
N VAL A 6 14.47 8.16 -10.66
CA VAL A 6 14.41 9.22 -9.65
C VAL A 6 13.83 10.48 -10.28
N LEU A 7 12.77 11.03 -9.71
CA LEU A 7 12.10 12.26 -10.20
C LEU A 7 12.49 13.50 -9.38
N ASP A 8 12.89 13.33 -8.12
CA ASP A 8 13.30 14.41 -7.22
C ASP A 8 14.77 14.27 -6.86
N ALA A 9 15.56 15.30 -7.10
CA ALA A 9 17.01 15.27 -6.91
C ALA A 9 17.45 15.09 -5.44
N ARG A 10 16.56 15.29 -4.47
CA ARG A 10 16.84 15.05 -3.05
C ARG A 10 16.90 13.57 -2.70
N LEU A 11 16.28 12.71 -3.50
CA LEU A 11 16.35 11.24 -3.32
C LEU A 11 17.75 10.73 -3.64
N GLY A 12 18.34 10.05 -2.69
CA GLY A 12 19.73 9.60 -2.74
C GLY A 12 20.74 10.62 -2.22
N VAL A 13 20.30 11.83 -1.86
CA VAL A 13 21.14 12.91 -1.30
C VAL A 13 20.64 13.29 0.10
N GLU A 14 19.50 13.98 0.20
CA GLU A 14 18.86 14.34 1.48
C GLU A 14 18.02 13.20 2.04
N PHE A 15 17.26 12.54 1.16
CA PHE A 15 16.41 11.40 1.50
C PHE A 15 17.02 10.13 0.94
N PRO A 16 17.15 9.06 1.74
CA PRO A 16 17.65 7.80 1.23
C PRO A 16 16.69 7.24 0.15
N LEU A 17 17.26 6.57 -0.85
CA LEU A 17 16.48 5.76 -1.78
C LEU A 17 15.73 4.66 -1.02
N PRO A 18 14.57 4.21 -1.52
CA PRO A 18 13.87 3.07 -0.94
C PRO A 18 14.81 1.87 -0.83
N ARG A 19 14.88 1.28 0.35
CA ARG A 19 15.70 0.10 0.64
C ARG A 19 15.03 -0.77 1.67
N TYR A 20 15.43 -2.03 1.73
CA TYR A 20 15.09 -2.93 2.83
C TYR A 20 15.89 -2.52 4.06
N GLU A 21 15.22 -2.24 5.17
CA GLU A 21 15.91 -1.82 6.40
C GLU A 21 16.59 -2.99 7.13
N THR A 22 16.10 -4.21 6.94
CA THR A 22 16.71 -5.43 7.45
C THR A 22 16.73 -6.52 6.38
N THR A 23 17.53 -7.57 6.58
CA THR A 23 17.64 -8.71 5.65
C THR A 23 16.29 -9.40 5.42
N ASP A 24 15.43 -9.44 6.43
CA ASP A 24 14.14 -10.13 6.40
C ASP A 24 12.95 -9.19 6.19
N SER A 25 13.20 -7.92 5.90
CA SER A 25 12.13 -6.96 5.58
C SER A 25 11.41 -7.37 4.29
N ALA A 26 10.08 -7.42 4.33
CA ALA A 26 9.25 -7.71 3.16
C ALA A 26 8.99 -6.47 2.28
N GLY A 27 9.14 -5.27 2.82
CA GLY A 27 8.85 -4.02 2.14
C GLY A 27 9.95 -2.99 2.28
N LEU A 28 9.94 -2.03 1.36
CA LEU A 28 10.81 -0.87 1.34
C LEU A 28 10.04 0.35 1.84
N ASP A 29 10.64 1.14 2.71
CA ASP A 29 10.01 2.37 3.19
C ASP A 29 9.93 3.43 2.07
N LEU A 30 8.75 4.02 1.90
CA LEU A 30 8.52 5.19 1.05
C LEU A 30 8.45 6.44 1.91
N ARG A 31 9.23 7.45 1.52
CA ARG A 31 9.32 8.72 2.22
C ARG A 31 8.54 9.82 1.50
N ALA A 32 7.98 10.73 2.30
CA ALA A 32 7.29 11.91 1.78
C ALA A 32 8.29 12.85 1.08
N CYS A 33 8.13 13.01 -0.21
CA CYS A 33 8.92 13.93 -1.02
C CYS A 33 8.16 15.24 -1.18
N LEU A 34 8.16 16.06 -0.13
CA LEU A 34 7.44 17.32 -0.02
C LEU A 34 8.44 18.47 0.04
N ASP A 35 8.05 19.65 -0.45
CA ASP A 35 8.84 20.89 -0.31
C ASP A 35 8.63 21.51 1.07
N GLU A 36 7.40 21.42 1.59
CA GLU A 36 7.02 21.95 2.90
C GLU A 36 6.19 20.91 3.69
N PRO A 37 6.13 21.02 5.03
CA PRO A 37 5.28 20.17 5.85
C PRO A 37 3.80 20.29 5.45
N VAL A 38 3.09 19.16 5.44
CA VAL A 38 1.64 19.11 5.17
C VAL A 38 0.91 18.72 6.44
N ILE A 39 -0.04 19.58 6.84
CA ILE A 39 -0.93 19.31 7.96
C ILE A 39 -2.18 18.62 7.47
N LEU A 40 -2.41 17.40 7.93
CA LEU A 40 -3.64 16.66 7.63
C LEU A 40 -4.68 16.93 8.71
N PRO A 41 -5.85 17.47 8.34
CA PRO A 41 -6.90 17.77 9.28
C PRO A 41 -7.46 16.50 9.92
N ARG A 42 -8.11 16.67 11.04
CA ARG A 42 -8.73 15.61 11.82
C ARG A 42 -9.89 14.95 11.07
N SER A 43 -9.89 13.61 11.01
CA SER A 43 -11.08 12.83 10.62
C SER A 43 -11.05 11.42 11.23
N GLY A 44 -12.09 11.03 11.93
CA GLY A 44 -12.34 9.67 12.39
C GLY A 44 -11.35 9.10 13.40
N LEU A 45 -11.41 7.79 13.57
CA LEU A 45 -10.61 7.01 14.52
C LEU A 45 -9.54 6.22 13.75
N GLY A 46 -8.30 6.24 14.22
CA GLY A 46 -7.19 5.47 13.67
C GLY A 46 -6.25 4.94 14.72
N HIS A 47 -5.41 4.00 14.35
CA HIS A 47 -4.46 3.37 15.26
C HIS A 47 -3.27 4.31 15.50
N LYS A 48 -2.79 4.39 16.72
CA LYS A 48 -1.66 5.18 17.25
C LYS A 48 -1.50 6.63 16.74
N HIS A 49 -1.28 6.87 15.44
CA HIS A 49 -1.17 8.21 14.84
C HIS A 49 -2.23 8.49 13.77
N GLY A 50 -3.04 7.50 13.44
CA GLY A 50 -4.20 7.65 12.55
C GLY A 50 -3.89 7.90 11.09
N LEU A 51 -2.62 7.94 10.69
CA LEU A 51 -2.25 8.13 9.31
C LEU A 51 -2.35 6.79 8.56
N VAL A 52 -3.24 6.71 7.59
CA VAL A 52 -3.44 5.52 6.77
C VAL A 52 -3.47 5.89 5.29
N LEU A 53 -3.25 4.90 4.42
CA LEU A 53 -3.51 5.09 2.99
C LEU A 53 -5.01 5.22 2.76
N GLY A 54 -5.44 6.19 1.97
CA GLY A 54 -6.85 6.42 1.65
C GLY A 54 -7.51 5.24 0.95
N ASN A 55 -6.74 4.50 0.17
CA ASN A 55 -7.15 3.26 -0.50
C ASN A 55 -6.67 1.98 0.21
N LEU A 56 -6.11 2.08 1.42
CA LEU A 56 -5.53 1.01 2.25
C LEU A 56 -4.34 0.33 1.59
N VAL A 57 -4.53 -0.34 0.47
CA VAL A 57 -3.49 -0.95 -0.37
C VAL A 57 -3.63 -0.39 -1.78
N GLY A 58 -2.58 0.23 -2.29
CA GLY A 58 -2.49 0.65 -3.68
C GLY A 58 -1.94 -0.50 -4.52
N LEU A 59 -2.77 -1.06 -5.40
CA LEU A 59 -2.32 -2.03 -6.38
C LEU A 59 -1.79 -1.28 -7.61
N ILE A 60 -0.52 -1.49 -7.93
CA ILE A 60 0.16 -0.84 -9.03
C ILE A 60 0.54 -1.90 -10.06
N ASP A 61 0.09 -1.71 -11.28
CA ASP A 61 0.36 -2.64 -12.38
C ASP A 61 1.85 -2.61 -12.77
N ALA A 62 2.37 -3.74 -13.25
CA ALA A 62 3.78 -3.89 -13.60
C ALA A 62 4.21 -3.02 -14.79
N ASP A 63 3.27 -2.59 -15.64
CA ASP A 63 3.50 -1.73 -16.79
C ASP A 63 3.24 -0.24 -16.52
N TYR A 64 2.88 0.13 -15.28
CA TYR A 64 2.72 1.52 -14.88
C TYR A 64 4.07 2.24 -14.86
N GLN A 65 4.15 3.39 -15.54
CA GLN A 65 5.36 4.20 -15.66
C GLN A 65 5.22 5.63 -15.10
N GLY A 66 4.12 5.92 -14.42
CA GLY A 66 3.91 7.21 -13.77
C GLY A 66 4.61 7.34 -12.41
N PRO A 67 4.56 8.52 -11.79
CA PRO A 67 5.10 8.73 -10.45
C PRO A 67 4.32 7.92 -9.41
N LEU A 68 5.03 7.40 -8.41
CA LEU A 68 4.41 6.79 -7.24
C LEU A 68 3.81 7.90 -6.37
N MET A 69 2.50 7.84 -6.17
CA MET A 69 1.75 8.77 -5.34
C MET A 69 1.10 8.03 -4.19
N VAL A 70 1.10 8.65 -3.02
CA VAL A 70 0.50 8.09 -1.80
C VAL A 70 -0.70 8.95 -1.41
N SER A 71 -1.89 8.35 -1.37
CA SER A 71 -3.09 8.99 -0.84
C SER A 71 -3.12 8.79 0.67
N CYS A 72 -2.95 9.87 1.43
CA CYS A 72 -2.93 9.83 2.88
C CYS A 72 -4.27 10.26 3.47
N TRP A 73 -4.73 9.53 4.47
CA TRP A 73 -5.93 9.86 5.23
C TRP A 73 -5.63 9.83 6.74
N ASN A 74 -5.89 10.95 7.41
CA ASN A 74 -5.76 11.03 8.86
C ASN A 74 -7.05 10.57 9.53
N ARG A 75 -7.03 9.41 10.15
CA ARG A 75 -8.14 8.84 10.93
C ARG A 75 -8.04 9.12 12.43
N ALA A 76 -7.00 9.81 12.88
CA ALA A 76 -6.83 10.17 14.29
C ALA A 76 -7.75 11.32 14.71
N LYS A 77 -7.88 11.52 16.03
CA LYS A 77 -8.62 12.65 16.61
C LYS A 77 -7.87 13.98 16.52
N ALA A 78 -6.55 13.93 16.43
CA ALA A 78 -5.67 15.10 16.34
C ALA A 78 -5.19 15.30 14.89
N ALA A 79 -4.85 16.53 14.53
CA ALA A 79 -4.13 16.81 13.31
C ALA A 79 -2.76 16.14 13.34
N TYR A 80 -2.28 15.70 12.18
CA TYR A 80 -0.95 15.12 12.01
C TYR A 80 -0.18 15.92 10.95
N THR A 81 1.08 16.24 11.23
CA THR A 81 1.95 16.93 10.30
C THR A 81 2.93 15.94 9.68
N ILE A 82 2.94 15.85 8.36
CA ILE A 82 3.94 15.10 7.60
C ILE A 82 5.07 16.06 7.27
N GLN A 83 6.28 15.72 7.69
CA GLN A 83 7.49 16.45 7.33
C GLN A 83 8.08 15.86 6.03
N PRO A 84 8.80 16.69 5.24
CA PRO A 84 9.61 16.16 4.14
C PRO A 84 10.56 15.07 4.64
N GLY A 85 10.62 13.94 3.94
CA GLY A 85 11.43 12.79 4.31
C GLY A 85 10.81 11.79 5.29
N ASP A 86 9.65 12.09 5.88
CA ASP A 86 8.96 11.15 6.75
C ASP A 86 8.60 9.84 6.03
N ARG A 87 8.73 8.72 6.72
CA ARG A 87 8.27 7.40 6.25
C ARG A 87 6.75 7.32 6.39
N ILE A 88 6.05 7.24 5.28
CA ILE A 88 4.57 7.33 5.25
C ILE A 88 3.90 6.10 4.68
N ALA A 89 4.62 5.25 3.99
CA ALA A 89 4.11 4.03 3.36
C ALA A 89 5.21 3.00 3.18
N GLN A 90 4.84 1.80 2.75
CA GLN A 90 5.78 0.76 2.33
C GLN A 90 5.43 0.28 0.93
N LEU A 91 6.46 -0.05 0.15
CA LEU A 91 6.36 -0.68 -1.15
C LEU A 91 6.74 -2.16 -1.03
N VAL A 92 5.85 -3.03 -1.48
CA VAL A 92 6.08 -4.47 -1.50
C VAL A 92 5.91 -4.98 -2.92
N PHE A 93 6.84 -5.80 -3.39
CA PHE A 93 6.74 -6.46 -4.70
C PHE A 93 6.21 -7.87 -4.53
N LEU A 94 5.16 -8.19 -5.26
CA LEU A 94 4.53 -9.51 -5.21
C LEU A 94 4.49 -10.13 -6.61
N PRO A 95 4.81 -11.43 -6.74
CA PRO A 95 4.52 -12.15 -7.98
C PRO A 95 3.00 -12.24 -8.16
N ILE A 96 2.54 -12.06 -9.38
CA ILE A 96 1.13 -12.17 -9.72
C ILE A 96 0.87 -13.36 -10.63
N VAL A 97 -0.31 -13.93 -10.50
CA VAL A 97 -0.84 -14.97 -11.41
C VAL A 97 -1.96 -14.35 -12.23
N ARG A 98 -1.90 -14.52 -13.53
CA ARG A 98 -2.99 -14.14 -14.42
C ARG A 98 -3.97 -15.31 -14.54
N ALA A 99 -5.21 -15.08 -14.12
CA ALA A 99 -6.27 -16.05 -14.23
C ALA A 99 -6.70 -16.21 -15.70
N GLN A 100 -6.99 -17.44 -16.08
CA GLN A 100 -7.70 -17.77 -17.31
C GLN A 100 -9.09 -18.24 -16.91
N PHE A 101 -10.11 -17.69 -17.58
CA PHE A 101 -11.49 -18.05 -17.32
C PHE A 101 -11.97 -19.11 -18.32
N GLN A 102 -12.55 -20.17 -17.80
CA GLN A 102 -13.32 -21.12 -18.58
C GLN A 102 -14.79 -20.90 -18.28
N LEU A 103 -15.56 -20.51 -19.30
CA LEU A 103 -17.00 -20.37 -19.16
C LEU A 103 -17.64 -21.78 -19.12
N VAL A 104 -18.44 -21.98 -18.11
CA VAL A 104 -19.20 -23.23 -17.91
C VAL A 104 -20.66 -22.89 -17.62
N ASP A 105 -21.59 -23.75 -18.01
CA ASP A 105 -23.00 -23.54 -17.70
C ASP A 105 -23.31 -23.92 -16.25
N GLU A 106 -22.61 -24.93 -15.71
CA GLU A 106 -22.75 -25.41 -14.34
C GLU A 106 -21.39 -25.79 -13.77
N PHE A 107 -21.23 -25.68 -12.45
CA PHE A 107 -20.05 -26.16 -11.75
C PHE A 107 -20.19 -27.62 -11.37
N GLU A 108 -19.06 -28.31 -11.30
CA GLU A 108 -19.02 -29.63 -10.65
C GLU A 108 -19.36 -29.48 -9.15
N GLU A 109 -20.16 -30.39 -8.63
CA GLU A 109 -20.54 -30.38 -7.22
C GLU A 109 -19.33 -30.58 -6.32
N THR A 110 -19.26 -29.77 -5.24
CA THR A 110 -18.27 -29.91 -4.19
C THR A 110 -18.97 -30.05 -2.84
N GLU A 111 -18.29 -30.62 -1.84
CA GLU A 111 -18.85 -30.74 -0.48
C GLU A 111 -19.30 -29.41 0.11
N ARG A 112 -18.61 -28.32 -0.22
CA ARG A 112 -18.97 -26.97 0.23
C ARG A 112 -20.15 -26.39 -0.55
N GLY A 113 -20.27 -26.69 -1.83
CA GLY A 113 -21.28 -26.13 -2.74
C GLY A 113 -21.28 -24.59 -2.69
N ALA A 114 -22.46 -24.01 -2.51
CA ALA A 114 -22.67 -22.56 -2.40
C ALA A 114 -22.44 -21.98 -0.99
N GLY A 115 -21.90 -22.76 -0.04
CA GLY A 115 -21.67 -22.35 1.33
C GLY A 115 -20.70 -21.15 1.43
N GLY A 116 -21.21 -20.01 1.85
CA GLY A 116 -20.49 -18.75 2.00
C GLY A 116 -20.09 -18.42 3.45
N PHE A 117 -20.31 -17.19 3.85
CA PHE A 117 -19.94 -16.66 5.19
C PHE A 117 -20.50 -17.54 6.32
N GLY A 118 -19.60 -18.05 7.18
CA GLY A 118 -19.97 -18.85 8.34
C GLY A 118 -20.35 -20.31 8.03
N HIS A 119 -20.08 -20.81 6.82
CA HIS A 119 -20.40 -22.18 6.42
C HIS A 119 -19.78 -23.23 7.33
N SER A 120 -18.54 -23.03 7.81
CA SER A 120 -17.84 -23.93 8.72
C SER A 120 -18.26 -23.81 10.19
N GLY A 121 -19.22 -22.95 10.51
CA GLY A 121 -19.72 -22.75 11.86
C GLY A 121 -18.76 -21.99 12.78
N LYS A 122 -19.26 -21.61 13.96
CA LYS A 122 -18.44 -21.18 15.10
C LYS A 122 -18.30 -22.38 16.01
N ASN A 123 -17.18 -23.02 15.99
CA ASN A 123 -16.73 -23.91 17.07
C ASN A 123 -15.69 -23.20 17.86
#